data_a58ccfb11658c30f4b1af24f4f4b6c47
#
_entry.id   a58ccfb11658c30f4b1af24f4f4b6c47
#
_cell.length_a   1.000
_cell.length_b   1.000
_cell.length_c   1.000
_cell.angle_alpha   90.00
_cell.angle_beta   90.00
_cell.angle_gamma   90.00
#
_symmetry.space_group_name_H-M   'P 1'
#
loop_
_entity.id
_entity.type
_entity.pdbx_description
1 polymer ?
#
loop_
_entity_poly.entity_id
_entity_poly.type
_entity_poly.pdbx_seq_one_letter_code
_entity_poly.pdbx_strand_id
1 'polypeptide(L)'
;LNLTFEVRDGIRNHSGDTMPLTPEAEVVRLSDRIAYINHDIDDALRSGVISLSDLPKEGIDVFGQKHSERINNMVLNVILNSEDSKHISMDEEHMHALNTLRKYMFQNVYLSPLVKHEEDLVMVEKIITSLYKYFTDHPDMLPTGEQVLIEEFGIETVVKDYIAGMTD
;
A
#
# COMPACT_ATOMS: atom_id res chain seq x y z
N LEU A 1 21.88 -3.73 -0.90
CA LEU A 1 21.79 -3.09 0.41
C LEU A 1 22.12 -4.10 1.52
N ASN A 2 23.07 -3.77 2.39
CA ASN A 2 23.41 -4.63 3.53
C ASN A 2 22.52 -4.27 4.74
N LEU A 3 21.30 -4.77 4.73
CA LEU A 3 20.31 -4.56 5.77
C LEU A 3 20.42 -5.62 6.87
N THR A 4 20.19 -5.22 8.14
CA THR A 4 20.14 -6.16 9.26
C THR A 4 18.95 -7.12 9.11
N PHE A 5 18.97 -8.20 9.88
CA PHE A 5 17.88 -9.18 9.88
C PHE A 5 16.54 -8.55 10.30
N GLU A 6 16.55 -7.69 11.32
CA GLU A 6 15.36 -7.02 11.88
C GLU A 6 14.72 -6.07 10.84
N VAL A 7 15.54 -5.31 10.11
CA VAL A 7 15.05 -4.44 9.03
C VAL A 7 14.44 -5.25 7.88
N ARG A 8 15.08 -6.35 7.50
CA ARG A 8 14.55 -7.25 6.46
C ARG A 8 13.26 -7.92 6.88
N ASP A 9 13.17 -8.34 8.15
CA ASP A 9 11.93 -8.87 8.73
C ASP A 9 10.81 -7.83 8.71
N GLY A 10 11.09 -6.60 9.14
CA GLY A 10 10.14 -5.49 9.11
C GLY A 10 9.63 -5.19 7.70
N ILE A 11 10.53 -5.11 6.72
CA ILE A 11 10.15 -4.90 5.30
C ILE A 11 9.27 -6.05 4.81
N ARG A 12 9.62 -7.30 5.10
CA ARG A 12 8.86 -8.48 4.66
C ARG A 12 7.46 -8.54 5.27
N ASN A 13 7.35 -8.17 6.55
CA ASN A 13 6.16 -8.37 7.37
C ASN A 13 5.38 -7.07 7.67
N HIS A 14 5.69 -5.93 6.98
CA HIS A 14 4.92 -4.70 7.15
C HIS A 14 3.47 -4.84 6.69
N SER A 15 3.18 -5.79 5.80
CA SER A 15 1.84 -6.11 5.30
C SER A 15 1.56 -7.62 5.44
N GLY A 16 0.35 -8.08 5.06
CA GLY A 16 -0.06 -9.48 5.18
C GLY A 16 -0.39 -9.91 6.61
N ASP A 17 -0.39 -11.22 6.89
CA ASP A 17 -0.89 -11.79 8.15
C ASP A 17 0.22 -12.06 9.18
N THR A 18 1.48 -12.13 8.74
CA THR A 18 2.61 -12.39 9.64
C THR A 18 2.98 -11.11 10.39
N MET A 19 3.08 -11.22 11.71
CA MET A 19 3.55 -10.10 12.54
C MET A 19 5.07 -9.96 12.44
N PRO A 20 5.62 -8.74 12.37
CA PRO A 20 7.05 -8.50 12.45
C PRO A 20 7.57 -8.79 13.86
N LEU A 21 8.88 -9.01 13.97
CA LEU A 21 9.53 -9.43 15.22
C LEU A 21 9.85 -8.28 16.19
N THR A 22 9.90 -7.03 15.69
CA THR A 22 10.34 -5.90 16.52
C THR A 22 9.23 -4.87 16.68
N PRO A 23 9.16 -4.16 17.83
CA PRO A 23 8.20 -3.08 18.06
C PRO A 23 8.32 -1.96 17.01
N GLU A 24 9.53 -1.63 16.55
CA GLU A 24 9.75 -0.63 15.51
C GLU A 24 9.06 -1.02 14.20
N ALA A 25 9.11 -2.29 13.84
CA ALA A 25 8.44 -2.80 12.66
C ALA A 25 6.91 -2.89 12.83
N GLU A 26 6.42 -3.13 14.05
CA GLU A 26 5.00 -3.01 14.39
C GLU A 26 4.50 -1.56 14.23
N VAL A 27 5.30 -0.55 14.65
CA VAL A 27 5.00 0.87 14.42
C VAL A 27 4.88 1.15 12.93
N VAL A 28 5.85 0.72 12.12
CA VAL A 28 5.82 0.92 10.66
C VAL A 28 4.57 0.29 10.06
N ARG A 29 4.25 -0.95 10.45
CA ARG A 29 3.08 -1.68 9.97
C ARG A 29 1.75 -0.96 10.28
N LEU A 30 1.58 -0.42 11.49
CA LEU A 30 0.39 0.35 11.85
C LEU A 30 0.35 1.71 11.17
N SER A 31 1.48 2.40 11.10
CA SER A 31 1.60 3.70 10.41
C SER A 31 1.23 3.57 8.93
N ASP A 32 1.71 2.54 8.25
CA ASP A 32 1.36 2.23 6.88
C ASP A 32 -0.15 2.03 6.70
N ARG A 33 -0.78 1.22 7.56
CA ARG A 33 -2.23 0.99 7.51
C ARG A 33 -3.04 2.27 7.77
N ILE A 34 -2.62 3.08 8.73
CA ILE A 34 -3.28 4.36 9.06
C ILE A 34 -3.14 5.33 7.88
N ALA A 35 -1.94 5.46 7.32
CA ALA A 35 -1.70 6.34 6.19
C ALA A 35 -2.53 5.93 4.98
N TYR A 36 -2.42 4.67 4.56
CA TYR A 36 -3.14 4.15 3.39
C TYR A 36 -4.65 4.38 3.50
N ILE A 37 -5.28 3.88 4.57
CA ILE A 37 -6.73 3.96 4.67
C ILE A 37 -7.24 5.42 4.66
N ASN A 38 -6.51 6.34 5.28
CA ASN A 38 -6.94 7.73 5.36
C ASN A 38 -6.71 8.48 4.04
N HIS A 39 -5.61 8.25 3.34
CA HIS A 39 -5.37 8.83 2.04
C HIS A 39 -6.35 8.29 1.00
N ASP A 40 -6.57 6.99 0.97
CA ASP A 40 -7.49 6.36 0.02
C ASP A 40 -8.94 6.82 0.21
N ILE A 41 -9.41 6.98 1.47
CA ILE A 41 -10.73 7.55 1.76
C ILE A 41 -10.80 8.98 1.23
N ASP A 42 -9.78 9.80 1.47
CA ASP A 42 -9.76 11.20 1.06
C ASP A 42 -9.74 11.33 -0.47
N ASP A 43 -9.00 10.49 -1.15
CA ASP A 43 -8.95 10.45 -2.62
C ASP A 43 -10.28 9.96 -3.23
N ALA A 44 -10.90 8.94 -2.65
CA ALA A 44 -12.20 8.43 -3.09
C ALA A 44 -13.33 9.48 -2.88
N LEU A 45 -13.27 10.25 -1.79
CA LEU A 45 -14.19 11.36 -1.54
C LEU A 45 -13.96 12.53 -2.54
N ARG A 46 -12.69 12.89 -2.78
CA ARG A 46 -12.34 13.99 -3.73
C ARG A 46 -12.69 13.64 -5.17
N SER A 47 -12.48 12.40 -5.57
CA SER A 47 -12.82 11.92 -6.92
C SER A 47 -14.33 11.70 -7.12
N GLY A 48 -15.12 11.74 -6.04
CA GLY A 48 -16.57 11.49 -6.10
C GLY A 48 -16.96 10.02 -6.31
N VAL A 49 -16.02 9.09 -6.12
CA VAL A 49 -16.27 7.63 -6.17
C VAL A 49 -17.18 7.21 -5.03
N ILE A 50 -17.00 7.82 -3.86
CA ILE A 50 -17.87 7.68 -2.69
C ILE A 50 -18.22 9.05 -2.11
N SER A 51 -19.27 9.09 -1.29
CA SER A 51 -19.62 10.22 -0.42
C SER A 51 -19.35 9.89 1.04
N LEU A 52 -19.30 10.91 1.90
CA LEU A 52 -19.06 10.71 3.34
C LEU A 52 -20.15 9.83 3.99
N SER A 53 -21.38 9.89 3.48
CA SER A 53 -22.51 9.09 3.96
C SER A 53 -22.42 7.61 3.60
N ASP A 54 -21.55 7.24 2.67
CA ASP A 54 -21.35 5.86 2.24
C ASP A 54 -20.35 5.12 3.15
N LEU A 55 -19.54 5.89 3.89
CA LEU A 55 -18.58 5.29 4.82
C LEU A 55 -19.26 4.59 5.98
N PRO A 56 -18.75 3.43 6.44
CA PRO A 56 -19.30 2.73 7.59
C PRO A 56 -19.40 3.62 8.83
N LYS A 57 -20.60 3.70 9.40
CA LYS A 57 -20.89 4.53 10.55
C LYS A 57 -19.98 4.20 11.73
N GLU A 58 -19.70 2.92 11.98
CA GLU A 58 -18.79 2.46 13.03
C GLU A 58 -17.41 3.09 12.92
N GLY A 59 -16.84 3.16 11.71
CA GLY A 59 -15.54 3.80 11.48
C GLY A 59 -15.56 5.31 11.71
N ILE A 60 -16.66 5.97 11.30
CA ILE A 60 -16.84 7.42 11.45
C ILE A 60 -17.10 7.82 12.89
N ASP A 61 -17.90 7.05 13.63
CA ASP A 61 -18.23 7.32 15.03
C ASP A 61 -16.96 7.19 15.91
N VAL A 62 -16.06 6.26 15.61
CA VAL A 62 -14.81 6.04 16.37
C VAL A 62 -13.71 7.03 15.97
N PHE A 63 -13.51 7.26 14.68
CA PHE A 63 -12.35 8.02 14.20
C PHE A 63 -12.67 9.46 13.79
N GLY A 64 -13.93 9.80 13.55
CA GLY A 64 -14.35 11.12 13.08
C GLY A 64 -14.51 11.20 11.56
N GLN A 65 -15.08 12.31 11.13
CA GLN A 65 -15.43 12.55 9.71
C GLN A 65 -14.27 13.13 8.89
N LYS A 66 -13.46 14.00 9.51
CA LYS A 66 -12.37 14.69 8.81
C LYS A 66 -11.13 13.83 8.76
N HIS A 67 -10.37 13.97 7.69
CA HIS A 67 -9.07 13.30 7.50
C HIS A 67 -8.15 13.46 8.72
N SER A 68 -7.98 14.71 9.19
CA SER A 68 -7.12 15.01 10.34
C SER A 68 -7.63 14.40 11.65
N GLU A 69 -8.96 14.36 11.86
CA GLU A 69 -9.57 13.73 13.04
C GLU A 69 -9.31 12.22 13.02
N ARG A 70 -9.53 11.57 11.88
CA ARG A 70 -9.30 10.13 11.74
C ARG A 70 -7.86 9.74 12.05
N ILE A 71 -6.89 10.44 11.44
CA ILE A 71 -5.47 10.16 11.69
C ILE A 71 -5.13 10.39 13.16
N ASN A 72 -5.55 11.54 13.71
CA ASN A 72 -5.26 11.87 15.11
C ASN A 72 -5.81 10.81 16.08
N ASN A 73 -7.07 10.41 15.92
CA ASN A 73 -7.69 9.44 16.80
C ASN A 73 -7.06 8.04 16.66
N MET A 74 -6.70 7.62 15.45
CA MET A 74 -5.98 6.37 15.23
C MET A 74 -4.61 6.39 15.89
N VAL A 75 -3.83 7.45 15.70
CA VAL A 75 -2.46 7.58 16.26
C VAL A 75 -2.50 7.67 17.78
N LEU A 76 -3.42 8.48 18.35
CA LEU A 76 -3.57 8.60 19.80
C LEU A 76 -3.95 7.26 20.44
N ASN A 77 -4.87 6.51 19.82
CA ASN A 77 -5.23 5.20 20.33
C ASN A 77 -4.04 4.23 20.32
N VAL A 78 -3.24 4.19 19.25
CA VAL A 78 -2.02 3.37 19.21
C VAL A 78 -1.06 3.74 20.34
N ILE A 79 -0.81 5.04 20.56
CA ILE A 79 0.09 5.51 21.61
C ILE A 79 -0.42 5.07 22.99
N LEU A 80 -1.68 5.40 23.30
CA LEU A 80 -2.26 5.10 24.62
C LEU A 80 -2.37 3.60 24.90
N ASN A 81 -2.71 2.81 23.89
CA ASN A 81 -2.84 1.35 24.07
C ASN A 81 -1.49 0.63 24.14
N SER A 82 -0.42 1.27 23.70
CA SER A 82 0.93 0.67 23.65
C SER A 82 1.85 1.14 24.79
N GLU A 83 1.48 2.14 25.59
CA GLU A 83 2.35 2.81 26.58
C GLU A 83 2.97 1.84 27.58
N ASP A 84 2.21 0.87 28.08
CA ASP A 84 2.69 -0.16 29.03
C ASP A 84 2.77 -1.56 28.40
N SER A 85 2.76 -1.65 27.07
CA SER A 85 2.76 -2.90 26.33
C SER A 85 4.13 -3.21 25.72
N LYS A 86 4.42 -4.49 25.54
CA LYS A 86 5.57 -4.94 24.75
C LYS A 86 5.30 -4.93 23.24
N HIS A 87 4.04 -4.73 22.86
CA HIS A 87 3.59 -4.74 21.48
C HIS A 87 2.91 -3.42 21.14
N ILE A 88 3.07 -2.97 19.91
CA ILE A 88 2.41 -1.78 19.38
C ILE A 88 1.08 -2.20 18.77
N SER A 89 -0.01 -1.70 19.34
CA SER A 89 -1.36 -2.11 18.93
C SER A 89 -2.40 -1.02 19.16
N MET A 90 -3.52 -1.14 18.50
CA MET A 90 -4.78 -0.48 18.86
C MET A 90 -5.56 -1.36 19.81
N ASP A 91 -6.47 -0.77 20.58
CA ASP A 91 -7.46 -1.54 21.29
C ASP A 91 -8.45 -2.24 20.33
N GLU A 92 -9.27 -3.14 20.88
CA GLU A 92 -10.16 -3.98 20.10
C GLU A 92 -11.21 -3.19 19.31
N GLU A 93 -11.78 -2.14 19.91
CA GLU A 93 -12.78 -1.28 19.28
C GLU A 93 -12.21 -0.53 18.08
N HIS A 94 -11.06 0.13 18.26
CA HIS A 94 -10.41 0.89 17.20
C HIS A 94 -9.88 -0.03 16.09
N MET A 95 -9.33 -1.19 16.44
CA MET A 95 -8.90 -2.18 15.44
C MET A 95 -10.07 -2.71 14.62
N HIS A 96 -11.23 -2.96 15.26
CA HIS A 96 -12.44 -3.36 14.57
C HIS A 96 -12.94 -2.27 13.60
N ALA A 97 -13.02 -1.03 14.06
CA ALA A 97 -13.41 0.12 13.25
C ALA A 97 -12.48 0.33 12.05
N LEU A 98 -11.16 0.23 12.24
CA LEU A 98 -10.16 0.29 11.17
C LEU A 98 -10.37 -0.81 10.13
N ASN A 99 -10.57 -2.04 10.58
CA ASN A 99 -10.80 -3.18 9.68
C ASN A 99 -12.13 -3.05 8.91
N THR A 100 -13.15 -2.46 9.53
CA THR A 100 -14.45 -2.18 8.89
C THR A 100 -14.28 -1.15 7.77
N LEU A 101 -13.55 -0.05 8.00
CA LEU A 101 -13.22 0.92 6.95
C LEU A 101 -12.40 0.28 5.82
N ARG A 102 -11.37 -0.51 6.14
CA ARG A 102 -10.56 -1.22 5.14
C ARG A 102 -11.39 -2.16 4.27
N LYS A 103 -12.25 -2.95 4.90
CA LYS A 103 -13.14 -3.88 4.18
C LYS A 103 -14.09 -3.13 3.26
N TYR A 104 -14.64 -2.01 3.71
CA TYR A 104 -15.49 -1.16 2.90
C TYR A 104 -14.74 -0.63 1.68
N MET A 105 -13.56 -0.04 1.86
CA MET A 105 -12.74 0.49 0.78
C MET A 105 -12.37 -0.60 -0.23
N PHE A 106 -12.01 -1.79 0.25
CA PHE A 106 -11.69 -2.89 -0.63
C PHE A 106 -12.88 -3.30 -1.52
N GLN A 107 -14.07 -3.41 -0.92
CA GLN A 107 -15.25 -3.88 -1.64
C GLN A 107 -15.89 -2.81 -2.55
N ASN A 108 -15.89 -1.55 -2.12
CA ASN A 108 -16.68 -0.51 -2.77
C ASN A 108 -15.82 0.51 -3.57
N VAL A 109 -14.52 0.55 -3.33
CA VAL A 109 -13.60 1.43 -4.07
C VAL A 109 -12.67 0.60 -4.94
N TYR A 110 -11.79 -0.22 -4.36
CA TYR A 110 -10.76 -0.92 -5.14
C TYR A 110 -11.31 -1.95 -6.14
N LEU A 111 -12.43 -2.60 -5.82
CA LEU A 111 -13.12 -3.53 -6.72
C LEU A 111 -14.24 -2.86 -7.52
N SER A 112 -14.44 -1.56 -7.35
CA SER A 112 -15.50 -0.83 -8.05
C SER A 112 -15.23 -0.75 -9.56
N PRO A 113 -16.24 -1.02 -10.41
CA PRO A 113 -16.14 -0.77 -11.84
C PRO A 113 -15.89 0.70 -12.19
N LEU A 114 -16.18 1.64 -11.27
CA LEU A 114 -15.89 3.07 -11.44
C LEU A 114 -14.39 3.39 -11.33
N VAL A 115 -13.61 2.50 -10.70
CA VAL A 115 -12.16 2.66 -10.51
C VAL A 115 -11.37 1.74 -11.42
N LYS A 116 -11.91 0.56 -11.74
CA LYS A 116 -11.27 -0.41 -12.64
C LYS A 116 -12.15 -0.62 -13.87
N HIS A 117 -11.82 0.05 -14.96
CA HIS A 117 -12.41 -0.24 -16.27
C HIS A 117 -11.63 -1.39 -16.92
N GLU A 118 -12.33 -2.39 -17.44
CA GLU A 118 -11.70 -3.51 -18.18
C GLU A 118 -10.89 -3.02 -19.38
N GLU A 119 -11.33 -1.94 -20.02
CA GLU A 119 -10.63 -1.30 -21.14
C GLU A 119 -9.26 -0.74 -20.72
N ASP A 120 -9.16 -0.16 -19.53
CA ASP A 120 -7.90 0.36 -18.99
C ASP A 120 -6.93 -0.78 -18.67
N LEU A 121 -7.42 -1.90 -18.12
CA LEU A 121 -6.59 -3.08 -17.86
C LEU A 121 -6.02 -3.66 -19.16
N VAL A 122 -6.83 -3.74 -20.22
CA VAL A 122 -6.36 -4.18 -21.55
C VAL A 122 -5.32 -3.21 -22.12
N MET A 123 -5.51 -1.90 -21.90
CA MET A 123 -4.54 -0.90 -22.35
C MET A 123 -3.22 -1.03 -21.58
N VAL A 124 -3.26 -1.16 -20.25
CA VAL A 124 -2.08 -1.37 -19.39
C VAL A 124 -1.32 -2.63 -19.80
N GLU A 125 -2.02 -3.75 -20.01
CA GLU A 125 -1.41 -5.00 -20.49
C GLU A 125 -0.69 -4.81 -21.81
N LYS A 126 -1.29 -4.11 -22.76
CA LYS A 126 -0.67 -3.81 -24.06
C LYS A 126 0.57 -2.94 -23.90
N ILE A 127 0.53 -1.91 -23.07
CA ILE A 127 1.66 -1.01 -22.82
C ILE A 127 2.82 -1.80 -22.20
N ILE A 128 2.58 -2.54 -21.13
CA ILE A 128 3.60 -3.32 -20.42
C ILE A 128 4.21 -4.38 -21.38
N THR A 129 3.37 -5.10 -22.10
CA THR A 129 3.82 -6.12 -23.06
C THR A 129 4.66 -5.51 -24.19
N SER A 130 4.26 -4.34 -24.69
CA SER A 130 5.00 -3.63 -25.74
C SER A 130 6.35 -3.11 -25.25
N LEU A 131 6.40 -2.54 -24.03
CA LEU A 131 7.65 -2.10 -23.41
C LEU A 131 8.59 -3.29 -23.15
N TYR A 132 8.06 -4.38 -22.60
CA TYR A 132 8.85 -5.58 -22.34
C TYR A 132 9.48 -6.12 -23.63
N LYS A 133 8.68 -6.27 -24.67
CA LYS A 133 9.17 -6.72 -25.98
C LYS A 133 10.18 -5.74 -26.56
N TYR A 134 9.92 -4.43 -26.51
CA TYR A 134 10.81 -3.41 -27.05
C TYR A 134 12.20 -3.46 -26.41
N PHE A 135 12.29 -3.46 -25.09
CA PHE A 135 13.57 -3.49 -24.38
C PHE A 135 14.27 -4.85 -24.46
N THR A 136 13.52 -5.94 -24.61
CA THR A 136 14.11 -7.27 -24.86
C THR A 136 14.74 -7.36 -26.26
N ASP A 137 14.05 -6.78 -27.26
CA ASP A 137 14.54 -6.75 -28.64
C ASP A 137 15.64 -5.68 -28.84
N HIS A 138 15.69 -4.64 -27.96
CA HIS A 138 16.64 -3.53 -28.06
C HIS A 138 17.31 -3.26 -26.69
N PRO A 139 18.21 -4.15 -26.23
CA PRO A 139 18.88 -3.99 -24.93
C PRO A 139 19.74 -2.72 -24.82
N ASP A 140 20.22 -2.21 -25.93
CA ASP A 140 20.99 -0.96 -26.06
C ASP A 140 20.18 0.30 -25.71
N MET A 141 18.86 0.20 -25.68
CA MET A 141 17.95 1.28 -25.28
C MET A 141 17.70 1.34 -23.77
N LEU A 142 18.14 0.33 -23.01
CA LEU A 142 18.16 0.39 -21.55
C LEU A 142 19.20 1.41 -21.06
N PRO A 143 18.99 2.04 -19.87
CA PRO A 143 20.04 2.82 -19.23
C PRO A 143 21.32 2.02 -19.02
N THR A 144 22.49 2.67 -19.09
CA THR A 144 23.80 2.01 -19.02
C THR A 144 23.96 1.18 -17.72
N GLY A 145 23.36 1.65 -16.61
CA GLY A 145 23.37 0.92 -15.34
C GLY A 145 22.63 -0.42 -15.41
N GLU A 146 21.55 -0.48 -16.17
CA GLU A 146 20.76 -1.70 -16.36
C GLU A 146 21.44 -2.65 -17.35
N GLN A 147 22.06 -2.11 -18.42
CA GLN A 147 22.77 -2.93 -19.40
C GLN A 147 23.88 -3.79 -18.77
N VAL A 148 24.59 -3.24 -17.78
CA VAL A 148 25.66 -3.97 -17.06
C VAL A 148 25.12 -5.18 -16.29
N LEU A 149 23.86 -5.11 -15.84
CA LEU A 149 23.23 -6.19 -15.07
C LEU A 149 22.77 -7.37 -15.95
N ILE A 150 22.72 -7.20 -17.27
CA ILE A 150 22.25 -8.24 -18.20
C ILE A 150 23.15 -9.48 -18.15
N GLU A 151 24.46 -9.29 -18.01
CA GLU A 151 25.42 -10.40 -17.96
C GLU A 151 25.21 -11.28 -16.71
N GLU A 152 24.81 -10.68 -15.58
CA GLU A 152 24.62 -11.38 -14.31
C GLU A 152 23.21 -11.97 -14.15
N PHE A 153 22.17 -11.21 -14.54
CA PHE A 153 20.77 -11.56 -14.25
C PHE A 153 19.95 -11.98 -15.48
N GLY A 154 20.47 -11.81 -16.67
CA GLY A 154 19.80 -12.08 -17.94
C GLY A 154 18.85 -10.95 -18.36
N ILE A 155 18.63 -10.81 -19.67
CA ILE A 155 17.86 -9.73 -20.28
C ILE A 155 16.40 -9.68 -19.77
N GLU A 156 15.76 -10.85 -19.64
CA GLU A 156 14.36 -10.94 -19.21
C GLU A 156 14.15 -10.38 -17.81
N THR A 157 15.06 -10.69 -16.88
CA THR A 157 15.02 -10.21 -15.50
C THR A 157 15.27 -8.71 -15.45
N VAL A 158 16.31 -8.22 -16.12
CA VAL A 158 16.66 -6.80 -16.12
C VAL A 158 15.55 -5.94 -16.72
N VAL A 159 14.97 -6.36 -17.84
CA VAL A 159 13.86 -5.64 -18.48
C VAL A 159 12.64 -5.61 -17.58
N LYS A 160 12.29 -6.73 -16.97
CA LYS A 160 11.17 -6.80 -16.00
C LYS A 160 11.38 -5.84 -14.84
N ASP A 161 12.58 -5.86 -14.24
CA ASP A 161 12.90 -5.02 -13.08
C ASP A 161 12.95 -3.53 -13.44
N TYR A 162 13.48 -3.22 -14.64
CA TYR A 162 13.49 -1.85 -15.17
C TYR A 162 12.08 -1.29 -15.38
N ILE A 163 11.18 -2.07 -16.01
CA ILE A 163 9.78 -1.66 -16.22
C ILE A 163 9.05 -1.52 -14.87
N ALA A 164 9.27 -2.44 -13.94
CA ALA A 164 8.68 -2.37 -12.61
C ALA A 164 9.15 -1.15 -11.78
N GLY A 165 10.31 -0.58 -12.12
CA GLY A 165 10.85 0.64 -11.50
C GLY A 165 10.41 1.94 -12.17
N MET A 166 9.66 1.89 -13.26
CA MET A 166 9.11 3.09 -13.91
C MET A 166 8.00 3.70 -13.06
N THR A 167 7.88 5.02 -13.10
CA THR A 167 6.71 5.73 -12.56
C THR A 167 5.55 5.69 -13.55
N ASP A 168 4.35 5.83 -13.03
CA ASP A 168 3.09 5.91 -13.81
C ASP A 168 3.07 7.10 -14.79
#